data_64e22cc6707fddeb667f2e324ddc7315
#
_entry.id   64e22cc6707fddeb667f2e324ddc7315
#
_cell.length_a   1.000
_cell.length_b   1.000
_cell.length_c   1.000
_cell.angle_alpha   90.00
_cell.angle_beta   90.00
_cell.angle_gamma   90.00
#
_symmetry.space_group_name_H-M   'P 1'
#
loop_
_entity.id
_entity.type
_entity.pdbx_description
1 polymer ?
#
loop_
_entity_poly.entity_id
_entity_poly.type
_entity_poly.pdbx_seq_one_letter_code
_entity_poly.pdbx_strand_id
1 'polypeptide(L)'
;MFSYSDYKEIINIIKESGRGCNFRQAQARDKFIIMRHDVEFSVDRAFALSKLELSMDFTSTYFFQWTNNSYNILSKKNMDMIKYMHERGHVIGLHFALNGLTDMELVRKKILQEIHVLSEMIGVEITEFSIHRPSADVLRENIKFPGIINAYQDEFFTFSENVTESTPLHVKYISDAKHRWNYGTPDAATLLENDRVQILT
;
A
#
# COMPACT_ATOMS: atom_id res chain seq x y z
N MET A 1 -4.59 -3.02 20.68
CA MET A 1 -3.26 -3.67 20.61
C MET A 1 -3.19 -4.33 19.25
N PHE A 2 -2.09 -4.26 18.53
CA PHE A 2 -1.96 -4.86 17.19
C PHE A 2 -1.62 -6.35 17.34
N SER A 3 -2.62 -7.19 17.48
CA SER A 3 -2.45 -8.65 17.51
C SER A 3 -2.90 -9.28 16.19
N TYR A 4 -2.44 -10.49 15.92
CA TYR A 4 -2.97 -11.27 14.78
C TYR A 4 -4.47 -11.54 14.90
N SER A 5 -5.02 -11.56 16.13
CA SER A 5 -6.48 -11.68 16.32
C SER A 5 -7.20 -10.44 15.83
N ASP A 6 -6.74 -9.25 16.22
CA ASP A 6 -7.33 -7.98 15.78
C ASP A 6 -7.22 -7.83 14.26
N TYR A 7 -6.07 -8.24 13.69
CA TYR A 7 -5.85 -8.21 12.24
C TYR A 7 -6.81 -9.14 11.48
N LYS A 8 -7.05 -10.35 11.99
CA LYS A 8 -8.03 -11.30 11.42
C LYS A 8 -9.45 -10.74 11.45
N GLU A 9 -9.80 -10.02 12.51
CA GLU A 9 -11.12 -9.37 12.62
C GLU A 9 -11.29 -8.32 11.51
N ILE A 10 -10.27 -7.48 11.26
CA ILE A 10 -10.28 -6.51 10.16
C ILE A 10 -10.48 -7.22 8.81
N ILE A 11 -9.74 -8.30 8.54
CA ILE A 11 -9.90 -9.07 7.31
C ILE A 11 -11.32 -9.62 7.16
N ASN A 12 -11.92 -10.15 8.23
CA ASN A 12 -13.28 -10.66 8.20
C ASN A 12 -14.28 -9.55 7.85
N ILE A 13 -14.17 -8.37 8.48
CA ILE A 13 -15.03 -7.21 8.15
C ILE A 13 -14.90 -6.83 6.67
N ILE A 14 -13.66 -6.79 6.14
CA ILE A 14 -13.43 -6.48 4.73
C ILE A 14 -14.08 -7.52 3.82
N LYS A 15 -13.91 -8.81 4.11
CA LYS A 15 -14.50 -9.91 3.33
C LYS A 15 -16.02 -9.87 3.35
N GLU A 16 -16.63 -9.72 4.52
CA GLU A 16 -18.08 -9.64 4.71
C GLU A 16 -18.69 -8.43 3.98
N SER A 17 -17.94 -7.32 3.89
CA SER A 17 -18.38 -6.13 3.14
C SER A 17 -18.47 -6.37 1.63
N GLY A 18 -17.78 -7.37 1.08
CA GLY A 18 -17.64 -7.61 -0.37
C GLY A 18 -16.87 -6.53 -1.14
N ARG A 19 -16.23 -5.56 -0.43
CA ARG A 19 -15.57 -4.40 -1.03
C ARG A 19 -14.04 -4.50 -1.08
N GLY A 20 -13.46 -5.55 -0.48
CA GLY A 20 -12.01 -5.80 -0.50
C GLY A 20 -11.49 -5.91 -1.94
N CYS A 21 -10.42 -5.19 -2.27
CA CYS A 21 -9.76 -5.26 -3.58
C CYS A 21 -8.37 -4.62 -3.54
N ASN A 22 -7.56 -4.86 -4.59
CA ASN A 22 -6.31 -4.15 -4.82
C ASN A 22 -6.54 -2.80 -5.54
N PHE A 23 -5.49 -1.99 -5.68
CA PHE A 23 -5.57 -0.68 -6.32
C PHE A 23 -6.07 -0.75 -7.78
N ARG A 24 -5.61 -1.73 -8.57
CA ARG A 24 -6.03 -1.88 -9.97
C ARG A 24 -7.53 -2.21 -10.09
N GLN A 25 -8.02 -3.07 -9.22
CA GLN A 25 -9.44 -3.41 -9.19
C GLN A 25 -10.30 -2.24 -8.70
N ALA A 26 -9.78 -1.42 -7.78
CA ALA A 26 -10.47 -0.26 -7.23
C ALA A 26 -10.73 0.83 -8.29
N GLN A 27 -9.90 0.92 -9.35
CA GLN A 27 -10.11 1.90 -10.44
C GLN A 27 -11.48 1.75 -11.14
N ALA A 28 -12.03 0.53 -11.12
CA ALA A 28 -13.34 0.23 -11.76
C ALA A 28 -14.49 0.14 -10.74
N ARG A 29 -14.29 0.59 -9.50
CA ARG A 29 -15.27 0.45 -8.41
C ARG A 29 -15.62 1.80 -7.78
N ASP A 30 -16.89 2.02 -7.53
CA ASP A 30 -17.37 3.18 -6.77
C ASP A 30 -17.09 3.04 -5.27
N LYS A 31 -17.13 1.80 -4.77
CA LYS A 31 -16.91 1.46 -3.36
C LYS A 31 -15.82 0.41 -3.24
N PHE A 32 -14.84 0.66 -2.36
CA PHE A 32 -13.73 -0.26 -2.16
C PHE A 32 -13.13 -0.16 -0.75
N ILE A 33 -12.46 -1.22 -0.34
CA ILE A 33 -11.54 -1.24 0.80
C ILE A 33 -10.22 -1.85 0.32
N ILE A 34 -9.17 -1.04 0.32
CA ILE A 34 -7.82 -1.46 -0.04
C ILE A 34 -7.02 -1.69 1.24
N MET A 35 -6.40 -2.87 1.35
CA MET A 35 -5.39 -3.16 2.36
C MET A 35 -4.00 -3.12 1.74
N ARG A 36 -3.07 -2.36 2.35
CA ARG A 36 -1.67 -2.32 1.95
C ARG A 36 -0.72 -2.42 3.15
N HIS A 37 0.48 -2.88 2.88
CA HIS A 37 1.58 -2.97 3.84
C HIS A 37 2.81 -2.29 3.29
N ASP A 38 3.35 -1.31 4.02
CA ASP A 38 4.63 -0.67 3.69
C ASP A 38 5.74 -1.38 4.48
N VAL A 39 6.50 -2.24 3.81
CA VAL A 39 7.50 -3.12 4.45
C VAL A 39 8.79 -2.36 4.72
N GLU A 40 8.94 -1.85 5.94
CA GLU A 40 10.08 -1.02 6.34
C GLU A 40 11.15 -1.77 7.15
N PHE A 41 10.79 -2.87 7.82
CA PHE A 41 11.69 -3.51 8.79
C PHE A 41 12.07 -4.96 8.49
N SER A 42 11.17 -5.78 7.95
CA SER A 42 11.42 -7.22 7.83
C SER A 42 10.56 -7.87 6.75
N VAL A 43 11.24 -8.43 5.75
CA VAL A 43 10.60 -9.28 4.74
C VAL A 43 10.05 -10.57 5.35
N ASP A 44 10.73 -11.16 6.34
CA ASP A 44 10.24 -12.35 7.05
C ASP A 44 8.90 -12.12 7.74
N ARG A 45 8.71 -10.95 8.37
CA ARG A 45 7.44 -10.60 9.02
C ARG A 45 6.33 -10.35 8.00
N ALA A 46 6.63 -9.63 6.93
CA ALA A 46 5.70 -9.43 5.82
C ALA A 46 5.28 -10.77 5.21
N PHE A 47 6.23 -11.69 5.01
CA PHE A 47 5.96 -13.03 4.53
C PHE A 47 5.11 -13.86 5.51
N ALA A 48 5.34 -13.76 6.82
CA ALA A 48 4.49 -14.42 7.82
C ALA A 48 3.05 -13.88 7.80
N LEU A 49 2.90 -12.55 7.64
CA LEU A 49 1.60 -11.89 7.54
C LEU A 49 0.87 -12.30 6.25
N SER A 50 1.56 -12.35 5.12
CA SER A 50 0.97 -12.78 3.84
C SER A 50 0.45 -14.22 3.91
N LYS A 51 1.14 -15.11 4.61
CA LYS A 51 0.64 -16.48 4.83
C LYS A 51 -0.61 -16.53 5.72
N LEU A 52 -0.70 -15.63 6.71
CA LEU A 52 -1.91 -15.48 7.50
C LEU A 52 -3.08 -15.02 6.61
N GLU A 53 -2.88 -14.02 5.77
CA GLU A 53 -3.88 -13.54 4.83
C GLU A 53 -4.35 -14.64 3.88
N LEU A 54 -3.41 -15.39 3.28
CA LEU A 54 -3.72 -16.55 2.43
C LEU A 54 -4.52 -17.63 3.16
N SER A 55 -4.24 -17.86 4.45
CA SER A 55 -5.02 -18.82 5.26
C SER A 55 -6.46 -18.37 5.49
N MET A 56 -6.75 -17.10 5.26
CA MET A 56 -8.08 -16.50 5.33
C MET A 56 -8.68 -16.21 3.94
N ASP A 57 -8.07 -16.74 2.88
CA ASP A 57 -8.47 -16.47 1.50
C ASP A 57 -8.55 -14.96 1.22
N PHE A 58 -7.49 -14.25 1.59
CA PHE A 58 -7.34 -12.81 1.45
C PHE A 58 -5.99 -12.47 0.84
N THR A 59 -5.94 -11.42 0.02
CA THR A 59 -4.71 -10.89 -0.58
C THR A 59 -4.70 -9.36 -0.47
N SER A 60 -3.51 -8.79 -0.35
CA SER A 60 -3.27 -7.35 -0.19
C SER A 60 -2.08 -6.89 -1.04
N THR A 61 -1.77 -5.60 -1.01
CA THR A 61 -0.59 -5.04 -1.68
C THR A 61 0.53 -4.85 -0.67
N TYR A 62 1.73 -5.34 -1.00
CA TYR A 62 2.96 -5.19 -0.22
C TYR A 62 3.95 -4.31 -0.97
N PHE A 63 4.32 -3.18 -0.38
CA PHE A 63 5.31 -2.25 -0.93
C PHE A 63 6.66 -2.44 -0.25
N PHE A 64 7.70 -2.76 -1.02
CA PHE A 64 9.07 -2.99 -0.53
C PHE A 64 10.00 -1.86 -0.93
N GLN A 65 10.92 -1.49 -0.03
CA GLN A 65 11.96 -0.49 -0.33
C GLN A 65 13.09 -1.13 -1.15
N TRP A 66 13.52 -0.44 -2.21
CA TRP A 66 14.71 -0.80 -2.96
C TRP A 66 15.97 -0.70 -2.09
N THR A 67 16.13 0.43 -1.40
CA THR A 67 17.21 0.66 -0.45
C THR A 67 16.65 0.73 0.96
N ASN A 68 17.12 -0.14 1.86
CA ASN A 68 16.64 -0.22 3.22
C ASN A 68 17.78 -0.64 4.16
N ASN A 69 17.88 -0.01 5.32
CA ASN A 69 18.90 -0.34 6.31
C ASN A 69 18.55 -1.56 7.16
N SER A 70 17.31 -2.03 7.12
CA SER A 70 16.82 -3.14 7.95
C SER A 70 16.88 -4.48 7.24
N TYR A 71 16.84 -4.50 5.89
CA TYR A 71 16.92 -5.73 5.10
C TYR A 71 17.56 -5.50 3.73
N ASN A 72 18.14 -6.56 3.16
CA ASN A 72 18.58 -6.58 1.78
C ASN A 72 17.51 -7.26 0.92
N ILE A 73 16.76 -6.49 0.13
CA ILE A 73 15.68 -7.01 -0.73
C ILE A 73 16.21 -8.02 -1.74
N LEU A 74 17.45 -7.87 -2.22
CA LEU A 74 18.07 -8.74 -3.23
C LEU A 74 18.72 -9.99 -2.65
N SER A 75 18.66 -10.24 -1.34
CA SER A 75 19.10 -11.54 -0.84
C SER A 75 18.20 -12.64 -1.44
N LYS A 76 18.82 -13.80 -1.78
CA LYS A 76 18.06 -14.91 -2.37
C LYS A 76 16.82 -15.27 -1.53
N LYS A 77 16.99 -15.34 -0.20
CA LYS A 77 15.92 -15.63 0.72
C LYS A 77 14.75 -14.65 0.57
N ASN A 78 15.02 -13.34 0.56
CA ASN A 78 13.98 -12.31 0.46
C ASN A 78 13.30 -12.32 -0.91
N MET A 79 14.07 -12.46 -1.98
CA MET A 79 13.51 -12.59 -3.34
C MET A 79 12.58 -13.81 -3.46
N ASP A 80 12.98 -14.96 -2.93
CA ASP A 80 12.16 -16.18 -2.96
C ASP A 80 10.82 -15.98 -2.20
N MET A 81 10.86 -15.29 -1.04
CA MET A 81 9.66 -14.96 -0.28
C MET A 81 8.73 -13.99 -1.03
N ILE A 82 9.28 -12.94 -1.64
CA ILE A 82 8.51 -11.95 -2.40
C ILE A 82 7.87 -12.61 -3.65
N LYS A 83 8.62 -13.45 -4.36
CA LYS A 83 8.07 -14.24 -5.49
C LYS A 83 6.92 -15.13 -5.04
N TYR A 84 7.09 -15.85 -3.94
CA TYR A 84 6.03 -16.69 -3.39
C TYR A 84 4.76 -15.89 -3.09
N MET A 85 4.90 -14.68 -2.49
CA MET A 85 3.77 -13.81 -2.20
C MET A 85 3.04 -13.42 -3.50
N HIS A 86 3.80 -13.01 -4.52
CA HIS A 86 3.25 -12.66 -5.83
C HIS A 86 2.53 -13.82 -6.51
N GLU A 87 3.14 -15.00 -6.57
CA GLU A 87 2.56 -16.21 -7.16
C GLU A 87 1.26 -16.66 -6.46
N ARG A 88 1.04 -16.22 -5.22
CA ARG A 88 -0.18 -16.50 -4.44
C ARG A 88 -1.21 -15.39 -4.50
N GLY A 89 -1.00 -14.37 -5.35
CA GLY A 89 -1.97 -13.33 -5.64
C GLY A 89 -1.83 -12.03 -4.86
N HIS A 90 -0.81 -11.90 -3.99
CA HIS A 90 -0.48 -10.59 -3.43
C HIS A 90 0.13 -9.70 -4.51
N VAL A 91 -0.21 -8.42 -4.47
CA VAL A 91 0.43 -7.43 -5.34
C VAL A 91 1.74 -6.98 -4.69
N ILE A 92 2.80 -6.93 -5.48
CA ILE A 92 4.11 -6.45 -5.04
C ILE A 92 4.37 -5.09 -5.66
N GLY A 93 4.70 -4.11 -4.83
CA GLY A 93 4.97 -2.74 -5.25
C GLY A 93 6.27 -2.18 -4.69
N LEU A 94 6.64 -1.00 -5.19
CA LEU A 94 7.79 -0.23 -4.70
C LEU A 94 7.36 0.71 -3.56
N HIS A 95 8.03 0.64 -2.41
CA HIS A 95 7.96 1.67 -1.36
C HIS A 95 9.10 2.67 -1.56
N PHE A 96 8.85 3.71 -2.35
CA PHE A 96 9.86 4.67 -2.75
C PHE A 96 10.27 5.60 -1.59
N ALA A 97 11.56 5.70 -1.30
CA ALA A 97 12.10 6.61 -0.30
C ALA A 97 12.70 7.86 -0.96
N LEU A 98 12.21 9.05 -0.57
CA LEU A 98 12.68 10.33 -1.11
C LEU A 98 14.16 10.59 -0.81
N ASN A 99 14.68 10.14 0.33
CA ASN A 99 16.10 10.31 0.74
C ASN A 99 16.62 11.75 0.57
N GLY A 100 15.77 12.74 0.89
CA GLY A 100 16.11 14.16 0.78
C GLY A 100 15.97 14.76 -0.62
N LEU A 101 15.46 14.03 -1.60
CA LEU A 101 15.13 14.56 -2.92
C LEU A 101 13.97 15.57 -2.81
N THR A 102 14.16 16.75 -3.40
CA THR A 102 13.14 17.82 -3.47
C THR A 102 12.79 18.21 -4.90
N ASP A 103 13.64 17.88 -5.86
CA ASP A 103 13.38 18.08 -7.28
C ASP A 103 12.39 17.01 -7.78
N MET A 104 11.19 17.44 -8.13
CA MET A 104 10.09 16.54 -8.52
C MET A 104 10.33 15.83 -9.84
N GLU A 105 11.06 16.43 -10.78
CA GLU A 105 11.44 15.76 -12.03
C GLU A 105 12.42 14.61 -11.74
N LEU A 106 13.38 14.87 -10.85
CA LEU A 106 14.30 13.81 -10.40
C LEU A 106 13.56 12.71 -9.60
N VAL A 107 12.60 13.08 -8.75
CA VAL A 107 11.75 12.13 -8.01
C VAL A 107 11.01 11.22 -8.99
N ARG A 108 10.32 11.80 -10.00
CA ARG A 108 9.59 11.03 -11.03
C ARG A 108 10.51 10.05 -11.77
N LYS A 109 11.67 10.53 -12.21
CA LYS A 109 12.67 9.71 -12.89
C LYS A 109 13.17 8.56 -12.01
N LYS A 110 13.44 8.83 -10.73
CA LYS A 110 13.93 7.83 -9.77
C LYS A 110 12.89 6.76 -9.47
N ILE A 111 11.62 7.12 -9.30
CA ILE A 111 10.53 6.15 -9.12
C ILE A 111 10.50 5.15 -10.28
N LEU A 112 10.49 5.63 -11.52
CA LEU A 112 10.46 4.77 -12.71
C LEU A 112 11.72 3.90 -12.81
N GLN A 113 12.89 4.46 -12.50
CA GLN A 113 14.14 3.72 -12.49
C GLN A 113 14.13 2.58 -11.45
N GLU A 114 13.70 2.86 -10.23
CA GLU A 114 13.65 1.86 -9.16
C GLU A 114 12.60 0.78 -9.44
N ILE A 115 11.43 1.12 -9.97
CA ILE A 115 10.42 0.15 -10.44
C ILE A 115 11.01 -0.78 -11.49
N HIS A 116 11.66 -0.23 -12.51
CA HIS A 116 12.26 -1.02 -13.59
C HIS A 116 13.32 -1.99 -13.05
N VAL A 117 14.28 -1.47 -12.29
CA VAL A 117 15.38 -2.29 -11.74
C VAL A 117 14.84 -3.36 -10.78
N LEU A 118 13.90 -3.00 -9.90
CA LEU A 118 13.34 -3.94 -8.94
C LEU A 118 12.55 -5.05 -9.65
N SER A 119 11.77 -4.70 -10.69
CA SER A 119 11.06 -5.67 -11.52
C SER A 119 12.02 -6.69 -12.17
N GLU A 120 13.09 -6.20 -12.80
CA GLU A 120 14.11 -7.04 -13.42
C GLU A 120 14.81 -7.97 -12.41
N MET A 121 15.22 -7.42 -11.28
CA MET A 121 15.99 -8.17 -10.28
C MET A 121 15.15 -9.23 -9.55
N ILE A 122 13.90 -8.91 -9.20
CA ILE A 122 13.00 -9.86 -8.53
C ILE A 122 12.35 -10.80 -9.55
N GLY A 123 12.20 -10.38 -10.82
CA GLY A 123 11.46 -11.13 -11.84
C GLY A 123 9.94 -11.10 -11.61
N VAL A 124 9.43 -10.00 -11.06
CA VAL A 124 8.01 -9.70 -10.85
C VAL A 124 7.72 -8.33 -11.46
N GLU A 125 6.72 -8.22 -12.31
CA GLU A 125 6.31 -6.92 -12.86
C GLU A 125 5.72 -6.04 -11.76
N ILE A 126 6.40 -4.92 -11.45
CA ILE A 126 5.97 -3.94 -10.47
C ILE A 126 5.25 -2.81 -11.20
N THR A 127 3.98 -2.65 -10.91
CA THR A 127 3.10 -1.62 -11.50
C THR A 127 2.46 -0.72 -10.46
N GLU A 128 2.86 -0.84 -9.20
CA GLU A 128 2.32 -0.04 -8.10
C GLU A 128 3.47 0.49 -7.24
N PHE A 129 3.31 1.70 -6.71
CA PHE A 129 4.25 2.26 -5.73
C PHE A 129 3.55 3.05 -4.64
N SER A 130 4.19 3.12 -3.49
CA SER A 130 3.89 4.07 -2.42
C SER A 130 5.13 4.93 -2.13
N ILE A 131 4.96 6.02 -1.38
CA ILE A 131 6.05 6.93 -1.01
C ILE A 131 6.24 6.86 0.51
N HIS A 132 7.48 6.58 0.92
CA HIS A 132 7.86 6.57 2.33
C HIS A 132 7.82 7.97 2.92
N ARG A 133 6.96 8.19 3.92
CA ARG A 133 6.78 9.46 4.64
C ARG A 133 6.70 10.67 3.70
N PRO A 134 5.74 10.70 2.76
CA PRO A 134 5.61 11.83 1.84
C PRO A 134 5.32 13.12 2.60
N SER A 135 5.99 14.21 2.21
CA SER A 135 5.61 15.55 2.67
C SER A 135 4.29 16.00 2.02
N ALA A 136 3.66 17.02 2.60
CA ALA A 136 2.46 17.63 2.01
C ALA A 136 2.70 18.09 0.58
N ASP A 137 3.87 18.66 0.28
CA ASP A 137 4.22 19.13 -1.06
C ASP A 137 4.27 17.98 -2.07
N VAL A 138 4.87 16.85 -1.70
CA VAL A 138 4.91 15.65 -2.55
C VAL A 138 3.52 15.06 -2.77
N LEU A 139 2.64 15.10 -1.76
CA LEU A 139 1.25 14.63 -1.91
C LEU A 139 0.45 15.54 -2.85
N ARG A 140 0.67 16.87 -2.81
CA ARG A 140 0.00 17.83 -3.73
C ARG A 140 0.40 17.63 -5.19
N GLU A 141 1.59 17.09 -5.46
CA GLU A 141 2.06 16.79 -6.82
C GLU A 141 1.23 15.72 -7.55
N ASN A 142 0.45 14.94 -6.81
CA ASN A 142 -0.41 13.88 -7.36
C ASN A 142 0.30 13.07 -8.47
N ILE A 143 1.49 12.52 -8.14
CA ILE A 143 2.37 11.86 -9.11
C ILE A 143 1.64 10.72 -9.79
N LYS A 144 1.47 10.79 -11.11
CA LYS A 144 0.83 9.78 -11.96
C LYS A 144 1.76 9.38 -13.11
N PHE A 145 1.71 8.10 -13.46
CA PHE A 145 2.38 7.54 -14.64
C PHE A 145 1.41 6.64 -15.41
N PRO A 146 1.49 6.59 -16.75
CA PRO A 146 0.72 5.64 -17.53
C PRO A 146 1.01 4.18 -17.11
N GLY A 147 -0.02 3.43 -16.74
CA GLY A 147 0.09 2.02 -16.39
C GLY A 147 0.66 1.70 -15.00
N ILE A 148 1.15 2.72 -14.26
CA ILE A 148 1.70 2.56 -12.91
C ILE A 148 0.83 3.33 -11.91
N ILE A 149 0.44 2.69 -10.84
CA ILE A 149 -0.45 3.23 -9.81
C ILE A 149 0.36 3.76 -8.63
N ASN A 150 0.09 5.01 -8.25
CA ASN A 150 0.55 5.59 -7.00
C ASN A 150 -0.51 5.39 -5.91
N ALA A 151 -0.17 4.76 -4.80
CA ALA A 151 -1.08 4.57 -3.66
C ALA A 151 -1.60 5.88 -3.05
N TYR A 152 -0.96 7.01 -3.37
CA TYR A 152 -1.34 8.35 -2.91
C TYR A 152 -1.97 9.21 -4.01
N GLN A 153 -2.26 8.67 -5.20
CA GLN A 153 -2.98 9.45 -6.22
C GLN A 153 -4.44 9.70 -5.81
N ASP A 154 -5.06 10.76 -6.35
CA ASP A 154 -6.37 11.27 -5.93
C ASP A 154 -7.49 10.21 -5.89
N GLU A 155 -7.40 9.20 -6.73
CA GLU A 155 -8.39 8.12 -6.81
C GLU A 155 -8.37 7.22 -5.55
N PHE A 156 -7.24 7.18 -4.83
CA PHE A 156 -7.03 6.28 -3.69
C PHE A 156 -6.69 6.99 -2.39
N PHE A 157 -6.38 8.28 -2.45
CA PHE A 157 -6.00 9.07 -1.29
C PHE A 157 -6.57 10.47 -1.37
N THR A 158 -7.29 10.88 -0.34
CA THR A 158 -7.77 12.26 -0.24
C THR A 158 -6.90 13.03 0.74
N PHE A 159 -6.18 14.04 0.22
CA PHE A 159 -5.41 14.93 1.07
C PHE A 159 -6.34 15.87 1.84
N SER A 160 -6.24 15.90 3.18
CA SER A 160 -7.21 16.54 4.07
C SER A 160 -7.40 18.05 3.83
N GLU A 161 -6.42 18.74 3.28
CA GLU A 161 -6.52 20.17 2.94
C GLU A 161 -7.42 20.43 1.72
N ASN A 162 -7.69 19.40 0.91
CA ASN A 162 -8.51 19.47 -0.30
C ASN A 162 -9.95 18.99 -0.08
N VAL A 163 -10.31 18.60 1.15
CA VAL A 163 -11.67 18.14 1.47
C VAL A 163 -12.58 19.36 1.59
N THR A 164 -13.42 19.56 0.58
CA THR A 164 -14.56 20.48 0.63
C THR A 164 -15.85 19.64 0.71
N GLU A 165 -16.97 20.21 1.18
CA GLU A 165 -18.27 19.52 1.21
C GLU A 165 -18.72 19.01 -0.17
N SER A 166 -18.11 19.52 -1.25
CA SER A 166 -18.35 19.15 -2.64
C SER A 166 -17.31 18.20 -3.22
N THR A 167 -16.37 17.64 -2.41
CA THR A 167 -15.34 16.70 -2.92
C THR A 167 -16.00 15.36 -3.22
N PRO A 168 -16.24 14.99 -4.49
CA PRO A 168 -17.09 13.84 -4.81
C PRO A 168 -16.47 12.47 -4.50
N LEU A 169 -15.18 12.40 -4.17
CA LEU A 169 -14.41 11.17 -4.05
C LEU A 169 -13.57 11.15 -2.77
N HIS A 170 -14.22 11.24 -1.60
CA HIS A 170 -13.50 11.12 -0.35
C HIS A 170 -13.04 9.67 -0.14
N VAL A 171 -11.72 9.47 -0.03
CA VAL A 171 -11.13 8.20 0.40
C VAL A 171 -10.72 8.30 1.86
N LYS A 172 -11.32 7.51 2.72
CA LYS A 172 -10.95 7.40 4.13
C LYS A 172 -9.61 6.69 4.23
N TYR A 173 -8.58 7.40 4.68
CA TYR A 173 -7.28 6.83 4.96
C TYR A 173 -7.17 6.45 6.44
N ILE A 174 -6.70 5.23 6.73
CA ILE A 174 -6.45 4.72 8.07
C ILE A 174 -5.03 4.16 8.09
N SER A 175 -4.26 4.46 9.13
CA SER A 175 -2.87 4.02 9.24
C SER A 175 -2.52 3.62 10.67
N ASP A 176 -1.71 2.56 10.84
CA ASP A 176 -1.16 2.11 12.12
C ASP A 176 0.21 2.75 12.46
N ALA A 177 0.57 3.82 11.76
CA ALA A 177 1.84 4.49 11.95
C ALA A 177 2.15 4.80 13.43
N LYS A 178 3.37 4.48 13.88
CA LYS A 178 3.82 4.61 15.29
C LYS A 178 3.05 3.73 16.27
N HIS A 179 2.63 2.53 15.85
CA HIS A 179 1.91 1.54 16.67
C HIS A 179 0.60 2.08 17.28
N ARG A 180 -0.09 2.91 16.56
CA ARG A 180 -1.43 3.38 16.92
C ARG A 180 -2.22 3.68 15.66
N TRP A 181 -3.53 3.47 15.72
CA TRP A 181 -4.39 3.88 14.63
C TRP A 181 -4.46 5.39 14.51
N ASN A 182 -4.14 5.90 13.34
CA ASN A 182 -4.26 7.30 12.99
C ASN A 182 -5.40 7.45 11.99
N TYR A 183 -6.08 8.57 12.07
CA TYR A 183 -7.20 8.92 11.18
C TYR A 183 -8.43 8.00 11.31
N GLY A 184 -8.58 7.30 12.42
CA GLY A 184 -9.65 6.37 12.73
C GLY A 184 -9.15 4.95 12.97
N THR A 185 -10.06 4.08 13.41
CA THR A 185 -9.81 2.64 13.58
C THR A 185 -10.46 1.86 12.45
N PRO A 186 -9.88 0.74 11.97
CA PRO A 186 -10.50 -0.09 10.93
C PRO A 186 -11.54 -1.06 11.53
N ASP A 187 -12.47 -0.54 12.32
CA ASP A 187 -13.61 -1.28 12.86
C ASP A 187 -14.81 -1.30 11.89
N ALA A 188 -15.79 -2.12 12.18
CA ALA A 188 -16.96 -2.30 11.33
C ALA A 188 -17.69 -0.99 11.05
N ALA A 189 -17.85 -0.10 12.05
CA ALA A 189 -18.52 1.18 11.87
C ALA A 189 -17.76 2.04 10.86
N THR A 190 -16.47 2.28 11.10
CA THR A 190 -15.63 3.10 10.20
C THR A 190 -15.58 2.55 8.77
N LEU A 191 -15.42 1.22 8.63
CA LEU A 191 -15.31 0.60 7.31
C LEU A 191 -16.62 0.59 6.54
N LEU A 192 -17.78 0.50 7.22
CA LEU A 192 -19.09 0.46 6.56
C LEU A 192 -19.64 1.85 6.26
N GLU A 193 -19.32 2.86 7.08
CA GLU A 193 -19.75 4.25 6.88
C GLU A 193 -19.05 4.96 5.71
N ASN A 194 -17.85 4.51 5.33
CA ASN A 194 -17.07 5.12 4.26
C ASN A 194 -17.10 4.25 3.01
N ASP A 195 -17.53 4.79 1.88
CA ASP A 195 -17.62 4.06 0.60
C ASP A 195 -16.23 3.64 0.08
N ARG A 196 -15.22 4.48 0.29
CA ARG A 196 -13.84 4.27 -0.17
C ARG A 196 -12.90 4.33 1.01
N VAL A 197 -12.15 3.27 1.22
CA VAL A 197 -11.21 3.16 2.35
C VAL A 197 -9.87 2.63 1.85
N GLN A 198 -8.79 3.25 2.33
CA GLN A 198 -7.43 2.73 2.20
C GLN A 198 -6.85 2.51 3.61
N ILE A 199 -6.43 1.28 3.91
CA ILE A 199 -5.84 0.89 5.19
C ILE A 199 -4.36 0.59 4.97
N LEU A 200 -3.50 1.25 5.73
CA LEU A 200 -2.07 0.97 5.84
C LEU A 200 -1.78 0.30 7.18
N THR A 201 -1.12 -0.88 7.12
CA THR A 201 -0.62 -1.61 8.29
C THR A 201 0.82 -2.06 8.13
#